data_93106ad5f5964c095f438393695c8b7c
#
_entry.id   93106ad5f5964c095f438393695c8b7c
#
_cell.length_a   1.000
_cell.length_b   1.000
_cell.length_c   1.000
_cell.angle_alpha   90.00
_cell.angle_beta   90.00
_cell.angle_gamma   90.00
#
_symmetry.space_group_name_H-M   'P 1'
#
loop_
_entity.id
_entity.type
_entity.pdbx_description
1 polymer ?
#
loop_
_entity_poly.entity_id
_entity_poly.type
_entity_poly.pdbx_seq_one_letter_code
_entity_poly.pdbx_strand_id
1 'polypeptide(L)'
;MLAGPAGGLEALIETPHAEGAAPAPVAAFGVVCHPHPLYGGTMDNKVVWTLARAFEELGAPVIRFNFRGVGASAGTHDEGRGEVADALAVIAHGRQRWPEAALWLGGFSFGGSVALRAAGTAQPARLVAVAPGINKLEVREAPGCPWLIVQGAADDVVPAQMVIDWARRQSSAPELAVLPEAGHYFHGRINELREVVLGFMERAPQRQSTGR
;
A
#
# COMPACT_ATOMS: atom_id res chain seq x y z
N MET A 1 9.44 14.19 -10.29
CA MET A 1 8.45 14.96 -9.49
C MET A 1 7.08 14.82 -10.12
N LEU A 2 6.06 14.52 -9.32
CA LEU A 2 4.64 14.50 -9.71
C LEU A 2 3.94 15.74 -9.14
N ALA A 3 2.85 16.17 -9.76
CA ALA A 3 2.03 17.24 -9.20
C ALA A 3 1.22 16.71 -8.02
N GLY A 4 1.32 17.37 -6.88
CA GLY A 4 0.57 17.05 -5.66
C GLY A 4 -0.19 18.26 -5.11
N PRO A 5 -1.11 18.07 -4.16
CA PRO A 5 -1.95 19.14 -3.61
C PRO A 5 -1.18 20.23 -2.87
N ALA A 6 -0.02 19.91 -2.29
CA ALA A 6 0.84 20.86 -1.57
C ALA A 6 2.05 21.31 -2.41
N GLY A 7 2.11 20.96 -3.69
CA GLY A 7 3.25 21.20 -4.58
C GLY A 7 3.81 19.89 -5.17
N GLY A 8 5.07 19.91 -5.62
CA GLY A 8 5.67 18.71 -6.20
C GLY A 8 5.84 17.57 -5.19
N LEU A 9 5.54 16.35 -5.62
CA LEU A 9 5.80 15.12 -4.87
C LEU A 9 7.00 14.39 -5.50
N GLU A 10 7.99 14.07 -4.69
CA GLU A 10 9.10 13.22 -5.10
C GLU A 10 8.61 11.79 -5.29
N ALA A 11 8.83 11.22 -6.48
CA ALA A 11 8.34 9.90 -6.81
C ALA A 11 9.30 9.16 -7.73
N LEU A 12 9.31 7.85 -7.61
CA LEU A 12 10.02 6.89 -8.44
C LEU A 12 8.99 5.98 -9.11
N ILE A 13 9.11 5.81 -10.43
CA ILE A 13 8.29 4.89 -11.21
C ILE A 13 9.20 3.75 -11.65
N GLU A 14 8.93 2.56 -11.13
CA GLU A 14 9.63 1.33 -11.45
C GLU A 14 8.75 0.52 -12.43
N THR A 15 9.37 -0.02 -13.46
CA THR A 15 8.66 -0.81 -14.48
C THR A 15 9.28 -2.21 -14.55
N PRO A 16 8.45 -3.25 -14.68
CA PRO A 16 8.98 -4.60 -14.86
C PRO A 16 9.95 -4.66 -16.03
N HIS A 17 11.11 -5.27 -15.82
CA HIS A 17 12.11 -5.47 -16.86
C HIS A 17 11.67 -6.61 -17.78
N ALA A 18 11.26 -6.28 -18.99
CA ALA A 18 11.08 -7.25 -20.07
C ALA A 18 12.24 -7.07 -21.05
N GLU A 19 13.32 -7.83 -20.88
CA GLU A 19 14.40 -7.87 -21.86
C GLU A 19 13.86 -8.40 -23.20
N GLY A 20 13.87 -7.54 -24.23
CA GLY A 20 13.62 -7.94 -25.63
C GLY A 20 12.16 -8.23 -26.03
N ALA A 21 11.19 -8.06 -25.13
CA ALA A 21 9.78 -8.21 -25.47
C ALA A 21 9.14 -6.87 -25.92
N ALA A 22 8.24 -6.95 -26.90
CA ALA A 22 7.40 -5.79 -27.22
C ALA A 22 6.58 -5.38 -25.96
N PRO A 23 6.33 -4.06 -25.74
CA PRO A 23 5.58 -3.62 -24.59
C PRO A 23 4.18 -4.23 -24.59
N ALA A 24 3.92 -5.14 -23.63
CA ALA A 24 2.59 -5.68 -23.44
C ALA A 24 1.68 -4.63 -22.76
N PRO A 25 0.35 -4.69 -22.99
CA PRO A 25 -0.58 -3.84 -22.25
C PRO A 25 -0.39 -4.00 -20.73
N VAL A 26 -0.31 -2.90 -20.01
CA VAL A 26 -0.20 -2.90 -18.55
C VAL A 26 -1.56 -3.27 -17.97
N ALA A 27 -1.66 -4.47 -17.38
CA ALA A 27 -2.91 -4.98 -16.80
C ALA A 27 -3.21 -4.35 -15.42
N ALA A 28 -2.17 -4.00 -14.67
CA ALA A 28 -2.30 -3.35 -13.36
C ALA A 28 -1.12 -2.42 -13.12
N PHE A 29 -1.30 -1.41 -12.26
CA PHE A 29 -0.21 -0.59 -11.72
C PHE A 29 -0.31 -0.48 -10.21
N GLY A 30 0.84 -0.38 -9.54
CA GLY A 30 0.95 -0.26 -8.10
C GLY A 30 1.19 1.17 -7.62
N VAL A 31 0.64 1.52 -6.46
CA VAL A 31 1.05 2.70 -5.68
C VAL A 31 1.33 2.24 -4.25
N VAL A 32 2.49 2.60 -3.71
CA VAL A 32 2.90 2.15 -2.37
C VAL A 32 3.21 3.36 -1.49
N CYS A 33 2.53 3.42 -0.33
CA CYS A 33 2.60 4.48 0.67
C CYS A 33 3.61 4.12 1.76
N HIS A 34 4.51 5.06 2.11
CA HIS A 34 5.58 4.86 3.09
C HIS A 34 5.13 5.08 4.55
N PRO A 35 5.91 4.63 5.56
CA PRO A 35 5.57 4.82 6.96
C PRO A 35 5.66 6.29 7.39
N HIS A 36 5.45 6.55 8.68
CA HIS A 36 5.19 7.89 9.21
C HIS A 36 6.31 8.90 8.87
N PRO A 37 5.96 10.02 8.23
CA PRO A 37 6.92 11.07 7.81
C PRO A 37 7.84 11.55 8.93
N LEU A 38 7.28 11.86 10.09
CA LEU A 38 8.02 12.45 11.22
C LEU A 38 8.91 11.44 11.98
N TYR A 39 8.80 10.14 11.65
CA TYR A 39 9.64 9.09 12.24
C TYR A 39 10.61 8.47 11.21
N GLY A 40 11.06 9.27 10.25
CA GLY A 40 12.02 8.85 9.24
C GLY A 40 11.44 7.97 8.13
N GLY A 41 10.12 7.95 7.96
CA GLY A 41 9.47 7.26 6.85
C GLY A 41 9.80 7.91 5.51
N THR A 42 10.20 7.10 4.54
CA THR A 42 10.47 7.50 3.16
C THR A 42 10.06 6.39 2.20
N MET A 43 9.97 6.72 0.92
CA MET A 43 9.70 5.74 -0.15
C MET A 43 10.77 4.65 -0.28
N ASP A 44 11.97 4.85 0.30
CA ASP A 44 13.07 3.90 0.29
C ASP A 44 13.06 2.92 1.49
N ASN A 45 12.03 3.01 2.34
CA ASN A 45 11.85 2.05 3.43
C ASN A 45 11.81 0.61 2.89
N LYS A 46 12.49 -0.31 3.58
CA LYS A 46 12.66 -1.70 3.14
C LYS A 46 11.33 -2.44 2.92
N VAL A 47 10.33 -2.20 3.76
CA VAL A 47 9.00 -2.82 3.61
C VAL A 47 8.27 -2.24 2.39
N VAL A 48 8.37 -0.92 2.16
CA VAL A 48 7.82 -0.24 0.97
C VAL A 48 8.44 -0.79 -0.30
N TRP A 49 9.78 -0.92 -0.32
CA TRP A 49 10.50 -1.51 -1.43
C TRP A 49 10.07 -2.97 -1.68
N THR A 50 9.89 -3.75 -0.62
CA THR A 50 9.45 -5.16 -0.73
C THR A 50 8.05 -5.27 -1.33
N LEU A 51 7.11 -4.40 -0.93
CA LEU A 51 5.78 -4.33 -1.53
C LEU A 51 5.84 -3.97 -3.02
N ALA A 52 6.65 -2.97 -3.36
CA ALA A 52 6.84 -2.54 -4.75
C ALA A 52 7.39 -3.70 -5.60
N ARG A 53 8.44 -4.37 -5.12
CA ARG A 53 9.03 -5.53 -5.82
C ARG A 53 8.05 -6.68 -6.01
N ALA A 54 7.20 -6.97 -5.01
CA ALA A 54 6.18 -8.00 -5.16
C ALA A 54 5.15 -7.65 -6.26
N PHE A 55 4.77 -6.38 -6.39
CA PHE A 55 3.89 -5.94 -7.47
C PHE A 55 4.58 -5.98 -8.85
N GLU A 56 5.85 -5.58 -8.91
CA GLU A 56 6.64 -5.64 -10.15
C GLU A 56 6.85 -7.07 -10.67
N GLU A 57 7.08 -8.03 -9.80
CA GLU A 57 7.22 -9.44 -10.15
C GLU A 57 5.97 -10.01 -10.82
N LEU A 58 4.81 -9.46 -10.48
CA LEU A 58 3.52 -9.77 -11.09
C LEU A 58 3.22 -8.94 -12.35
N GLY A 59 4.22 -8.20 -12.86
CA GLY A 59 4.14 -7.45 -14.10
C GLY A 59 3.52 -6.05 -13.97
N ALA A 60 3.28 -5.55 -12.76
CA ALA A 60 2.73 -4.21 -12.56
C ALA A 60 3.86 -3.17 -12.44
N PRO A 61 3.89 -2.08 -13.23
CA PRO A 61 4.69 -0.91 -12.90
C PRO A 61 4.23 -0.32 -11.56
N VAL A 62 5.18 0.17 -10.75
CA VAL A 62 4.89 0.67 -9.39
C VAL A 62 5.38 2.09 -9.22
N ILE A 63 4.57 2.91 -8.56
CA ILE A 63 4.92 4.26 -8.12
C ILE A 63 5.16 4.22 -6.61
N ARG A 64 6.41 4.46 -6.20
CA ARG A 64 6.78 4.82 -4.83
C ARG A 64 6.97 6.32 -4.77
N PHE A 65 6.57 6.95 -3.69
CA PHE A 65 6.66 8.41 -3.56
C PHE A 65 6.87 8.81 -2.11
N ASN A 66 7.41 10.00 -1.91
CA ASN A 66 7.53 10.65 -0.61
C ASN A 66 6.29 11.52 -0.37
N PHE A 67 5.64 11.33 0.77
CA PHE A 67 4.58 12.22 1.24
C PHE A 67 5.09 13.65 1.40
N ARG A 68 4.17 14.59 1.47
CA ARG A 68 4.46 16.01 1.74
C ARG A 68 5.45 16.19 2.89
N GLY A 69 6.41 17.09 2.71
CA GLY A 69 7.43 17.39 3.71
C GLY A 69 8.53 16.35 3.89
N VAL A 70 8.57 15.31 3.04
CA VAL A 70 9.61 14.27 3.05
C VAL A 70 10.47 14.36 1.79
N GLY A 71 11.80 14.28 1.95
CA GLY A 71 12.75 14.37 0.85
C GLY A 71 12.56 15.66 0.06
N ALA A 72 12.40 15.56 -1.26
CA ALA A 72 12.16 16.70 -2.13
C ALA A 72 10.66 17.03 -2.32
N SER A 73 9.74 16.36 -1.62
CA SER A 73 8.31 16.65 -1.65
C SER A 73 7.98 17.96 -0.95
N ALA A 74 7.18 18.80 -1.59
CA ALA A 74 6.71 20.07 -1.04
C ALA A 74 5.72 19.88 0.12
N GLY A 75 5.46 20.97 0.85
CA GLY A 75 4.49 21.01 1.94
C GLY A 75 5.06 20.51 3.28
N THR A 76 4.14 20.21 4.20
CA THR A 76 4.45 19.72 5.55
C THR A 76 3.46 18.62 5.94
N HIS A 77 3.85 17.75 6.88
CA HIS A 77 2.98 16.71 7.44
C HIS A 77 1.64 17.27 7.92
N ASP A 78 0.53 16.62 7.54
CA ASP A 78 -0.85 17.06 7.84
C ASP A 78 -1.70 15.94 8.47
N GLU A 79 -1.10 15.19 9.39
CA GLU A 79 -1.78 14.19 10.25
C GLU A 79 -2.66 13.18 9.47
N GLY A 80 -2.24 12.84 8.28
CA GLY A 80 -2.90 11.88 7.41
C GLY A 80 -3.97 12.46 6.48
N ARG A 81 -4.46 13.68 6.70
CA ARG A 81 -5.42 14.33 5.78
C ARG A 81 -4.76 14.64 4.45
N GLY A 82 -3.68 15.39 4.54
CA GLY A 82 -2.89 15.77 3.38
C GLY A 82 -2.21 14.58 2.70
N GLU A 83 -1.72 13.62 3.47
CA GLU A 83 -1.06 12.44 2.93
C GLU A 83 -2.03 11.53 2.15
N VAL A 84 -3.31 11.47 2.54
CA VAL A 84 -4.36 10.83 1.73
C VAL A 84 -4.56 11.58 0.42
N ALA A 85 -4.59 12.91 0.44
CA ALA A 85 -4.70 13.70 -0.79
C ALA A 85 -3.46 13.53 -1.70
N ASP A 86 -2.25 13.41 -1.13
CA ASP A 86 -1.02 13.10 -1.88
C ASP A 86 -1.13 11.73 -2.56
N ALA A 87 -1.54 10.70 -1.83
CA ALA A 87 -1.74 9.36 -2.38
C ALA A 87 -2.76 9.36 -3.53
N LEU A 88 -3.88 10.07 -3.39
CA LEU A 88 -4.89 10.21 -4.45
C LEU A 88 -4.34 10.93 -5.68
N ALA A 89 -3.49 11.94 -5.52
CA ALA A 89 -2.84 12.64 -6.63
C ALA A 89 -1.88 11.71 -7.39
N VAL A 90 -1.09 10.90 -6.68
CA VAL A 90 -0.21 9.90 -7.28
C VAL A 90 -1.01 8.82 -8.02
N ILE A 91 -2.12 8.35 -7.43
CA ILE A 91 -3.04 7.40 -8.10
C ILE A 91 -3.63 8.01 -9.37
N ALA A 92 -4.04 9.27 -9.33
CA ALA A 92 -4.56 9.97 -10.51
C ALA A 92 -3.51 10.05 -11.64
N HIS A 93 -2.24 10.29 -11.29
CA HIS A 93 -1.14 10.24 -12.26
C HIS A 93 -0.99 8.83 -12.87
N GLY A 94 -1.02 7.79 -12.05
CA GLY A 94 -0.98 6.40 -12.53
C GLY A 94 -2.11 6.07 -13.50
N ARG A 95 -3.33 6.50 -13.20
CA ARG A 95 -4.50 6.33 -14.07
C ARG A 95 -4.38 7.08 -15.41
N GLN A 96 -3.78 8.27 -15.41
CA GLN A 96 -3.51 9.00 -16.64
C GLN A 96 -2.46 8.29 -17.52
N ARG A 97 -1.46 7.68 -16.86
CA ARG A 97 -0.38 6.98 -17.54
C ARG A 97 -0.79 5.60 -18.06
N TRP A 98 -1.67 4.89 -17.32
CA TRP A 98 -2.17 3.54 -17.62
C TRP A 98 -3.69 3.49 -17.45
N PRO A 99 -4.46 4.07 -18.37
CA PRO A 99 -5.90 4.31 -18.18
C PRO A 99 -6.72 3.03 -18.05
N GLU A 100 -6.28 1.93 -18.68
CA GLU A 100 -7.00 0.64 -18.63
C GLU A 100 -6.48 -0.29 -17.53
N ALA A 101 -5.41 0.09 -16.83
CA ALA A 101 -4.80 -0.77 -15.83
C ALA A 101 -5.54 -0.73 -14.49
N ALA A 102 -5.67 -1.88 -13.84
CA ALA A 102 -6.22 -2.00 -12.50
C ALA A 102 -5.27 -1.38 -11.46
N LEU A 103 -5.80 -0.64 -10.48
CA LEU A 103 -4.99 -0.11 -9.38
C LEU A 103 -4.75 -1.19 -8.32
N TRP A 104 -3.49 -1.41 -7.95
CA TRP A 104 -3.04 -2.12 -6.75
C TRP A 104 -2.50 -1.11 -5.75
N LEU A 105 -3.07 -1.08 -4.56
CA LEU A 105 -2.69 -0.11 -3.54
C LEU A 105 -2.01 -0.81 -2.37
N GLY A 106 -0.83 -0.32 -1.98
CA GLY A 106 -0.08 -0.86 -0.87
C GLY A 106 0.35 0.22 0.11
N GLY A 107 0.63 -0.17 1.36
CA GLY A 107 1.22 0.74 2.32
C GLY A 107 1.72 0.06 3.58
N PHE A 108 2.69 0.70 4.23
CA PHE A 108 3.30 0.21 5.46
C PHE A 108 3.03 1.20 6.61
N SER A 109 2.66 0.67 7.77
CA SER A 109 2.45 1.42 9.01
C SER A 109 1.46 2.59 8.81
N PHE A 110 1.86 3.83 9.04
CA PHE A 110 1.07 5.03 8.71
C PHE A 110 0.60 5.02 7.24
N GLY A 111 1.50 4.67 6.30
CA GLY A 111 1.15 4.53 4.89
C GLY A 111 0.12 3.43 4.62
N GLY A 112 0.10 2.38 5.43
CA GLY A 112 -0.97 1.36 5.40
C GLY A 112 -2.33 1.96 5.74
N SER A 113 -2.41 2.80 6.77
CA SER A 113 -3.64 3.51 7.14
C SER A 113 -4.04 4.58 6.11
N VAL A 114 -3.06 5.28 5.51
CA VAL A 114 -3.32 6.20 4.39
C VAL A 114 -3.90 5.45 3.20
N ALA A 115 -3.31 4.31 2.82
CA ALA A 115 -3.81 3.47 1.73
C ALA A 115 -5.25 3.00 1.98
N LEU A 116 -5.55 2.53 3.19
CA LEU A 116 -6.89 2.12 3.60
C LEU A 116 -7.89 3.29 3.48
N ARG A 117 -7.53 4.49 3.93
CA ARG A 117 -8.40 5.67 3.80
C ARG A 117 -8.58 6.12 2.36
N ALA A 118 -7.52 6.09 1.56
CA ALA A 118 -7.59 6.44 0.15
C ALA A 118 -8.46 5.47 -0.67
N ALA A 119 -8.56 4.21 -0.23
CA ALA A 119 -9.26 3.16 -0.96
C ALA A 119 -10.74 3.46 -1.22
N GLY A 120 -11.43 4.13 -0.29
CA GLY A 120 -12.84 4.52 -0.47
C GLY A 120 -13.06 5.41 -1.71
N THR A 121 -12.14 6.34 -1.97
CA THR A 121 -12.18 7.21 -3.16
C THR A 121 -11.49 6.56 -4.36
N ALA A 122 -10.36 5.91 -4.12
CA ALA A 122 -9.52 5.35 -5.19
C ALA A 122 -10.07 4.05 -5.80
N GLN A 123 -10.88 3.30 -5.06
CA GLN A 123 -11.45 2.03 -5.52
C GLN A 123 -10.40 1.11 -6.17
N PRO A 124 -9.37 0.67 -5.43
CA PRO A 124 -8.37 -0.23 -5.96
C PRO A 124 -8.96 -1.61 -6.26
N ALA A 125 -8.37 -2.31 -7.22
CA ALA A 125 -8.73 -3.71 -7.49
C ALA A 125 -8.23 -4.64 -6.38
N ARG A 126 -7.12 -4.27 -5.71
CA ARG A 126 -6.54 -4.99 -4.55
C ARG A 126 -5.83 -4.02 -3.62
N LEU A 127 -5.82 -4.35 -2.33
CA LEU A 127 -5.10 -3.56 -1.33
C LEU A 127 -4.29 -4.46 -0.40
N VAL A 128 -3.07 -4.02 -0.08
CA VAL A 128 -2.20 -4.65 0.91
C VAL A 128 -1.80 -3.62 1.98
N ALA A 129 -2.19 -3.84 3.22
CA ALA A 129 -1.81 -3.03 4.36
C ALA A 129 -0.86 -3.82 5.28
N VAL A 130 0.40 -3.39 5.36
CA VAL A 130 1.41 -4.02 6.23
C VAL A 130 1.50 -3.24 7.53
N ALA A 131 1.28 -3.92 8.65
CA ALA A 131 1.30 -3.35 10.01
C ALA A 131 0.61 -1.98 10.11
N PRO A 132 -0.66 -1.84 9.65
CA PRO A 132 -1.29 -0.52 9.49
C PRO A 132 -1.39 0.24 10.80
N GLY A 133 -0.96 1.50 10.80
CA GLY A 133 -0.93 2.38 11.97
C GLY A 133 -2.32 2.90 12.37
N ILE A 134 -3.28 2.01 12.57
CA ILE A 134 -4.68 2.33 12.89
C ILE A 134 -4.87 3.06 14.23
N ASN A 135 -3.87 3.00 15.10
CA ASN A 135 -3.81 3.73 16.36
C ASN A 135 -3.42 5.22 16.19
N LYS A 136 -2.89 5.58 15.02
CA LYS A 136 -2.45 6.94 14.69
C LYS A 136 -3.37 7.63 13.68
N LEU A 137 -3.99 6.85 12.81
CA LEU A 137 -4.86 7.34 11.77
C LEU A 137 -6.11 6.48 11.69
N GLU A 138 -7.24 7.03 12.13
CA GLU A 138 -8.52 6.31 12.13
C GLU A 138 -8.92 5.89 10.71
N VAL A 139 -9.26 4.63 10.55
CA VAL A 139 -9.83 4.05 9.32
C VAL A 139 -11.26 3.61 9.64
N ARG A 140 -12.24 4.27 9.04
CA ARG A 140 -13.68 4.08 9.36
C ARG A 140 -14.35 3.04 8.50
N GLU A 141 -13.91 2.92 7.24
CA GLU A 141 -14.57 2.06 6.25
C GLU A 141 -13.58 1.04 5.70
N ALA A 142 -14.06 -0.20 5.57
CA ALA A 142 -13.31 -1.25 4.90
C ALA A 142 -13.23 -0.97 3.39
N PRO A 143 -12.13 -1.37 2.73
CA PRO A 143 -12.04 -1.31 1.28
C PRO A 143 -13.15 -2.13 0.60
N GLY A 144 -13.68 -1.62 -0.51
CA GLY A 144 -14.65 -2.32 -1.36
C GLY A 144 -14.03 -3.38 -2.29
N CYS A 145 -12.80 -3.79 -2.06
CA CYS A 145 -12.04 -4.75 -2.87
C CYS A 145 -11.46 -5.87 -2.00
N PRO A 146 -10.95 -6.96 -2.58
CA PRO A 146 -10.11 -7.91 -1.86
C PRO A 146 -8.90 -7.20 -1.24
N TRP A 147 -8.66 -7.43 0.06
CA TRP A 147 -7.58 -6.79 0.78
C TRP A 147 -6.93 -7.69 1.80
N LEU A 148 -5.64 -7.46 2.01
CA LEU A 148 -4.76 -8.21 2.91
C LEU A 148 -4.22 -7.29 4.00
N ILE A 149 -4.20 -7.78 5.23
CA ILE A 149 -3.37 -7.24 6.31
C ILE A 149 -2.26 -8.24 6.59
N VAL A 150 -1.01 -7.76 6.61
CA VAL A 150 0.13 -8.52 7.14
C VAL A 150 0.58 -7.87 8.44
N GLN A 151 0.57 -8.62 9.53
CA GLN A 151 0.91 -8.11 10.86
C GLN A 151 2.00 -8.98 11.51
N GLY A 152 3.00 -8.33 12.12
CA GLY A 152 3.98 -9.02 12.94
C GLY A 152 3.41 -9.37 14.32
N ALA A 153 3.55 -10.61 14.77
CA ALA A 153 3.05 -11.02 16.11
C ALA A 153 3.83 -10.36 17.26
N ALA A 154 5.10 -10.01 17.02
CA ALA A 154 5.96 -9.33 17.98
C ALA A 154 6.13 -7.82 17.69
N ASP A 155 5.14 -7.21 17.01
CA ASP A 155 5.14 -5.78 16.70
C ASP A 155 4.97 -4.95 17.98
N ASP A 156 6.00 -4.18 18.31
CA ASP A 156 6.09 -3.32 19.50
C ASP A 156 5.68 -1.85 19.23
N VAL A 157 5.42 -1.50 17.96
CA VAL A 157 4.99 -0.16 17.53
C VAL A 157 3.48 -0.10 17.33
N VAL A 158 2.93 -1.10 16.64
CA VAL A 158 1.48 -1.28 16.43
C VAL A 158 1.09 -2.65 16.94
N PRO A 159 0.55 -2.74 18.17
CA PRO A 159 0.25 -4.02 18.80
C PRO A 159 -0.60 -4.94 17.94
N ALA A 160 -0.12 -6.17 17.70
CA ALA A 160 -0.76 -7.13 16.79
C ALA A 160 -2.23 -7.38 17.18
N GLN A 161 -2.54 -7.53 18.46
CA GLN A 161 -3.90 -7.79 18.92
C GLN A 161 -4.86 -6.64 18.56
N MET A 162 -4.38 -5.39 18.61
CA MET A 162 -5.18 -4.22 18.22
C MET A 162 -5.58 -4.30 16.74
N VAL A 163 -4.63 -4.65 15.87
CA VAL A 163 -4.88 -4.79 14.42
C VAL A 163 -5.82 -5.96 14.14
N ILE A 164 -5.60 -7.10 14.79
CA ILE A 164 -6.44 -8.29 14.65
C ILE A 164 -7.89 -7.99 15.07
N ASP A 165 -8.08 -7.35 16.22
CA ASP A 165 -9.41 -7.03 16.72
C ASP A 165 -10.10 -5.97 15.86
N TRP A 166 -9.34 -5.00 15.35
CA TRP A 166 -9.88 -4.02 14.40
C TRP A 166 -10.28 -4.70 13.08
N ALA A 167 -9.44 -5.57 12.52
CA ALA A 167 -9.71 -6.30 11.28
C ALA A 167 -11.00 -7.14 11.35
N ARG A 168 -11.22 -7.81 12.49
CA ARG A 168 -12.43 -8.64 12.74
C ARG A 168 -13.73 -7.83 12.77
N ARG A 169 -13.65 -6.54 13.07
CA ARG A 169 -14.84 -5.65 13.13
C ARG A 169 -15.19 -5.00 11.81
N GLN A 170 -14.38 -5.23 10.76
CA GLN A 170 -14.65 -4.61 9.45
C GLN A 170 -15.84 -5.28 8.75
N SER A 171 -16.65 -4.48 8.06
CA SER A 171 -17.81 -4.95 7.29
C SER A 171 -17.42 -5.86 6.11
N SER A 172 -16.26 -5.62 5.51
CA SER A 172 -15.59 -6.50 4.57
C SER A 172 -14.32 -7.04 5.24
N ALA A 173 -14.31 -8.31 5.61
CA ALA A 173 -13.18 -8.91 6.31
C ALA A 173 -11.93 -8.96 5.41
N PRO A 174 -10.76 -8.53 5.92
CA PRO A 174 -9.50 -8.75 5.23
C PRO A 174 -9.09 -10.22 5.28
N GLU A 175 -8.26 -10.62 4.33
CA GLU A 175 -7.34 -11.71 4.62
C GLU A 175 -6.32 -11.20 5.65
N LEU A 176 -6.06 -11.99 6.69
CA LEU A 176 -5.16 -11.61 7.77
C LEU A 176 -4.03 -12.63 7.89
N ALA A 177 -2.80 -12.18 7.62
CA ALA A 177 -1.59 -12.95 7.83
C ALA A 177 -0.83 -12.39 9.04
N VAL A 178 -0.71 -13.20 10.09
CA VAL A 178 0.06 -12.85 11.28
C VAL A 178 1.36 -13.65 11.26
N LEU A 179 2.50 -12.95 11.11
CA LEU A 179 3.81 -13.58 11.03
C LEU A 179 4.38 -13.76 12.43
N PRO A 180 4.64 -15.01 12.87
CA PRO A 180 5.25 -15.28 14.16
C PRO A 180 6.60 -14.58 14.32
N GLU A 181 6.91 -14.08 15.51
CA GLU A 181 8.20 -13.44 15.85
C GLU A 181 8.59 -12.23 14.99
N ALA A 182 7.76 -11.83 14.01
CA ALA A 182 8.01 -10.61 13.24
C ALA A 182 7.69 -9.37 14.08
N GLY A 183 8.65 -8.46 14.19
CA GLY A 183 8.44 -7.11 14.72
C GLY A 183 7.92 -6.15 13.65
N HIS A 184 7.75 -4.87 14.02
CA HIS A 184 7.15 -3.85 13.14
C HIS A 184 7.82 -3.73 11.76
N TYR A 185 9.15 -3.79 11.70
CA TYR A 185 9.91 -3.63 10.47
C TYR A 185 10.23 -4.93 9.74
N PHE A 186 9.70 -6.06 10.19
CA PHE A 186 9.91 -7.38 9.58
C PHE A 186 11.37 -7.75 9.39
N HIS A 187 12.27 -7.31 10.29
CA HIS A 187 13.67 -7.68 10.25
C HIS A 187 13.83 -9.21 10.29
N GLY A 188 14.61 -9.75 9.36
CA GLY A 188 14.79 -11.19 9.21
C GLY A 188 13.58 -11.94 8.60
N ARG A 189 12.43 -11.30 8.38
CA ARG A 189 11.18 -11.88 7.86
C ARG A 189 10.69 -11.22 6.55
N ILE A 190 11.54 -10.43 5.90
CA ILE A 190 11.17 -9.70 4.66
C ILE A 190 10.79 -10.65 3.52
N ASN A 191 11.47 -11.77 3.38
CA ASN A 191 11.14 -12.76 2.35
C ASN A 191 9.77 -13.41 2.60
N GLU A 192 9.48 -13.72 3.85
CA GLU A 192 8.19 -14.26 4.27
C GLU A 192 7.04 -13.26 4.03
N LEU A 193 7.27 -11.97 4.36
CA LEU A 193 6.35 -10.90 4.00
C LEU A 193 6.08 -10.88 2.49
N ARG A 194 7.15 -10.92 1.68
CA ARG A 194 7.03 -10.90 0.22
C ARG A 194 6.21 -12.08 -0.31
N GLU A 195 6.48 -13.31 0.17
CA GLU A 195 5.75 -14.51 -0.24
C GLU A 195 4.26 -14.43 0.11
N VAL A 196 3.91 -13.93 1.30
CA VAL A 196 2.53 -13.72 1.71
C VAL A 196 1.83 -12.72 0.78
N VAL A 197 2.50 -11.61 0.44
CA VAL A 197 1.94 -10.61 -0.49
C VAL A 197 1.75 -11.20 -1.88
N LEU A 198 2.75 -11.89 -2.44
CA LEU A 198 2.65 -12.54 -3.75
C LEU A 198 1.49 -13.54 -3.78
N GLY A 199 1.42 -14.44 -2.80
CA GLY A 199 0.36 -15.43 -2.72
C GLY A 199 -1.04 -14.83 -2.63
N PHE A 200 -1.22 -13.66 -2.00
CA PHE A 200 -2.48 -12.92 -2.02
C PHE A 200 -2.75 -12.29 -3.39
N MET A 201 -1.74 -11.66 -3.99
CA MET A 201 -1.91 -10.91 -5.24
C MET A 201 -2.15 -11.81 -6.46
N GLU A 202 -1.64 -13.05 -6.46
CA GLU A 202 -1.81 -14.02 -7.55
C GLU A 202 -3.19 -14.66 -7.59
N ARG A 203 -3.86 -14.78 -6.45
CA ARG A 203 -5.18 -15.42 -6.40
C ARG A 203 -6.21 -14.62 -7.19
N ALA A 204 -6.98 -15.30 -8.03
CA ALA A 204 -8.13 -14.67 -8.71
C ALA A 204 -9.08 -14.04 -7.66
N PRO A 205 -9.70 -12.88 -7.94
CA PRO A 205 -10.69 -12.31 -7.04
C PRO A 205 -11.81 -13.35 -6.80
N GLN A 206 -12.00 -13.73 -5.54
CA GLN A 206 -13.13 -14.56 -5.18
C GLN A 206 -14.40 -13.78 -5.56
N ARG A 207 -15.23 -14.35 -6.43
CA ARG A 207 -16.54 -13.79 -6.71
C ARG A 207 -17.30 -13.79 -5.38
N GLN A 208 -17.55 -12.60 -4.85
CA GLN A 208 -18.51 -12.49 -3.74
C GLN A 208 -19.81 -13.11 -4.24
N SER A 209 -20.21 -14.23 -3.66
CA SER A 209 -21.53 -14.78 -3.86
C SER A 209 -22.51 -13.75 -3.30
N THR A 210 -23.13 -12.97 -4.20
CA THR A 210 -24.31 -12.18 -3.86
C THR A 210 -25.37 -13.18 -3.45
N GLY A 211 -25.48 -13.44 -2.15
CA GLY A 211 -26.60 -14.14 -1.56
C GLY A 211 -27.85 -13.36 -1.92
N ARG A 212 -28.73 -14.01 -2.67
CA ARG A 212 -30.10 -13.56 -2.88
C ARG A 212 -30.90 -13.70 -1.59
#